data_3ebc5f800d6ee6171e58795f3821fd80
#
_entry.id   3ebc5f800d6ee6171e58795f3821fd80
#
_cell.length_a   1.000
_cell.length_b   1.000
_cell.length_c   1.000
_cell.angle_alpha   90.00
_cell.angle_beta   90.00
_cell.angle_gamma   90.00
#
_symmetry.space_group_name_H-M   'P 1'
#
loop_
_entity.id
_entity.type
_entity.pdbx_description
1 polymer ?
#
loop_
_entity_poly.entity_id
_entity_poly.type
_entity_poly.pdbx_seq_one_letter_code
_entity_poly.pdbx_strand_id
1 'polypeptide(L)'
;MGIAHWDEVEKGREERGQMAGTWSSLGTAAGSWRAGASRIELAPGEQPTPPHVHGDSEEIFYVLGGSGLTLLDDKGYEIRAGDCIVYKNFHEAHTIRAGDDGLDVIAFGPREYLGSGELPRGRTMWSITGFIEVQKGHPWDREPRLEWPAPEAERPATIVNVQDVEPQVRGGRRRRDLAGAAGSRWTGLKHIEMDAGTLSGPPHVHSAQEEIFVVLEGGGTLELTPPGLGAEPEAQPVRRGSVVARPPGTGVAHAFRAGESGMALIAWGSREPNDICWYPRSRKIYWTGVDVVGRIEQLDYWDGEELE
;
A
#
# COMPACT_ATOMS: atom_id res chain seq x y z
N MET A 1 0.18 6.35 -16.68
CA MET A 1 0.14 5.03 -16.03
C MET A 1 1.46 4.36 -16.32
N GLY A 2 2.23 4.05 -15.31
CA GLY A 2 3.58 3.54 -15.47
C GLY A 2 3.84 2.29 -14.65
N ILE A 3 4.83 1.54 -15.09
CA ILE A 3 5.49 0.52 -14.29
C ILE A 3 6.83 1.12 -13.88
N ALA A 4 7.10 1.16 -12.59
CA ALA A 4 8.41 1.49 -12.05
C ALA A 4 9.07 0.22 -11.51
N HIS A 5 10.38 0.26 -11.34
CA HIS A 5 11.12 -0.81 -10.67
C HIS A 5 11.84 -0.24 -9.45
N TRP A 6 11.72 -0.88 -8.30
CA TRP A 6 12.22 -0.34 -7.03
C TRP A 6 13.73 -0.08 -6.99
N ASP A 7 14.53 -0.82 -7.80
CA ASP A 7 15.96 -0.59 -7.92
C ASP A 7 16.32 0.56 -8.88
N GLU A 8 15.35 1.05 -9.67
CA GLU A 8 15.51 2.11 -10.66
C GLU A 8 14.93 3.45 -10.16
N VAL A 9 14.18 3.42 -9.06
CA VAL A 9 13.66 4.64 -8.43
C VAL A 9 14.76 5.31 -7.63
N GLU A 10 14.86 6.63 -7.78
CA GLU A 10 15.82 7.44 -7.04
C GLU A 10 15.68 7.20 -5.53
N LYS A 11 16.83 7.00 -4.89
CA LYS A 11 16.94 6.82 -3.45
C LYS A 11 17.41 8.11 -2.79
N GLY A 12 16.62 8.62 -1.87
CA GLY A 12 16.98 9.75 -1.01
C GLY A 12 17.45 9.24 0.35
N ARG A 13 18.68 9.58 0.73
CA ARG A 13 19.17 9.36 2.09
C ARG A 13 18.87 10.60 2.93
N GLU A 14 18.22 10.41 4.06
CA GLU A 14 18.00 11.48 5.04
C GLU A 14 18.61 11.11 6.38
N GLU A 15 19.29 12.09 6.98
CA GLU A 15 19.81 12.03 8.34
C GLU A 15 19.48 13.34 9.03
N ARG A 16 18.71 13.26 10.12
CA ARG A 16 18.32 14.45 10.87
C ARG A 16 18.09 14.12 12.34
N GLY A 17 18.89 14.73 13.22
CA GLY A 17 18.86 14.41 14.65
C GLY A 17 19.23 12.95 14.88
N GLN A 18 18.30 12.20 15.45
CA GLN A 18 18.46 10.75 15.67
C GLN A 18 17.78 9.89 14.59
N MET A 19 17.12 10.52 13.62
CA MET A 19 16.44 9.85 12.53
C MET A 19 17.38 9.67 11.34
N ALA A 20 17.36 8.48 10.77
CA ALA A 20 18.12 8.13 9.59
C ALA A 20 17.40 7.04 8.79
N GLY A 21 17.54 7.08 7.47
CA GLY A 21 16.99 6.07 6.57
C GLY A 21 17.20 6.44 5.10
N THR A 22 16.85 5.51 4.23
CA THR A 22 16.87 5.70 2.77
C THR A 22 15.48 5.45 2.22
N TRP A 23 14.95 6.41 1.46
CA TRP A 23 13.58 6.36 0.90
C TRP A 23 13.59 6.30 -0.61
N SER A 24 12.62 5.56 -1.16
CA SER A 24 12.27 5.55 -2.58
C SER A 24 10.77 5.75 -2.76
N SER A 25 10.37 6.79 -3.48
CA SER A 25 8.95 7.13 -3.72
C SER A 25 8.35 6.27 -4.83
N LEU A 26 8.09 4.99 -4.55
CA LEU A 26 7.66 3.99 -5.52
C LEU A 26 6.32 4.35 -6.17
N GLY A 27 5.35 4.79 -5.39
CA GLY A 27 4.03 5.16 -5.89
C GLY A 27 4.09 6.32 -6.89
N THR A 28 4.91 7.34 -6.60
CA THR A 28 5.12 8.47 -7.51
C THR A 28 5.77 8.01 -8.81
N ALA A 29 6.81 7.19 -8.73
CA ALA A 29 7.50 6.66 -9.90
C ALA A 29 6.59 5.80 -10.78
N ALA A 30 5.66 5.06 -10.17
CA ALA A 30 4.64 4.27 -10.88
C ALA A 30 3.43 5.11 -11.38
N GLY A 31 3.40 6.41 -11.13
CA GLY A 31 2.34 7.31 -11.59
C GLY A 31 1.06 7.26 -10.75
N SER A 32 1.17 6.95 -9.47
CA SER A 32 0.06 7.04 -8.50
C SER A 32 -0.38 8.49 -8.30
N TRP A 33 -1.69 8.69 -8.14
CA TRP A 33 -2.29 10.02 -7.94
C TRP A 33 -2.53 10.33 -6.46
N ARG A 34 -3.28 9.48 -5.79
CA ARG A 34 -3.77 9.69 -4.41
C ARG A 34 -3.21 8.68 -3.41
N ALA A 35 -2.57 7.64 -3.89
CA ALA A 35 -1.96 6.62 -3.06
C ALA A 35 -0.46 6.87 -2.89
N GLY A 36 0.05 6.69 -1.69
CA GLY A 36 1.47 6.66 -1.36
C GLY A 36 1.98 5.24 -1.31
N ALA A 37 3.17 4.99 -1.86
CA ALA A 37 3.96 3.81 -1.59
C ALA A 37 5.42 4.24 -1.55
N SER A 38 6.07 4.04 -0.41
CA SER A 38 7.48 4.37 -0.21
C SER A 38 8.22 3.17 0.32
N ARG A 39 9.36 2.80 -0.30
CA ARG A 39 10.27 1.84 0.29
C ARG A 39 11.21 2.57 1.24
N ILE A 40 11.39 2.02 2.42
CA ILE A 40 12.24 2.54 3.47
C ILE A 40 13.27 1.47 3.81
N GLU A 41 14.54 1.75 3.53
CA GLU A 41 15.66 0.88 3.83
C GLU A 41 16.44 1.46 5.01
N LEU A 42 16.57 0.69 6.08
CA LEU A 42 17.20 1.10 7.35
C LEU A 42 18.41 0.21 7.64
N ALA A 43 19.55 0.84 7.88
CA ALA A 43 20.72 0.15 8.42
C ALA A 43 20.48 -0.24 9.90
N PRO A 44 21.30 -1.15 10.47
CA PRO A 44 21.17 -1.55 11.86
C PRO A 44 21.04 -0.38 12.84
N GLY A 45 20.01 -0.43 13.66
CA GLY A 45 19.72 0.57 14.69
C GLY A 45 19.09 1.87 14.20
N GLU A 46 18.91 2.08 12.89
CA GLU A 46 18.28 3.28 12.34
C GLU A 46 16.78 3.33 12.61
N GLN A 47 16.30 4.55 12.78
CA GLN A 47 14.90 4.91 12.97
C GLN A 47 14.55 5.99 11.94
N PRO A 48 13.52 5.80 11.06
CA PRO A 48 13.28 6.72 9.95
C PRO A 48 12.60 8.01 10.35
N THR A 49 11.71 7.96 11.35
CA THR A 49 10.87 9.09 11.77
C THR A 49 10.77 9.17 13.28
N PRO A 50 10.51 10.35 13.87
CA PRO A 50 10.05 10.43 15.25
C PRO A 50 8.72 9.65 15.43
N PRO A 51 8.36 9.24 16.64
CA PRO A 51 6.99 8.79 16.90
C PRO A 51 5.98 9.86 16.52
N HIS A 52 5.00 9.48 15.69
CA HIS A 52 4.02 10.39 15.12
C HIS A 52 2.64 9.75 14.98
N VAL A 53 1.61 10.59 14.89
CA VAL A 53 0.21 10.20 14.72
C VAL A 53 -0.31 10.84 13.45
N HIS A 54 -0.94 10.06 12.57
CA HIS A 54 -1.68 10.60 11.42
C HIS A 54 -3.07 11.06 11.84
N GLY A 55 -3.49 12.25 11.37
CA GLY A 55 -4.79 12.83 11.71
C GLY A 55 -5.95 12.30 10.90
N ASP A 56 -5.73 11.83 9.69
CA ASP A 56 -6.79 11.56 8.71
C ASP A 56 -6.62 10.25 7.92
N SER A 57 -5.52 9.54 8.11
CA SER A 57 -5.21 8.35 7.30
C SER A 57 -4.66 7.19 8.13
N GLU A 58 -5.02 5.98 7.73
CA GLU A 58 -4.29 4.78 8.16
C GLU A 58 -3.00 4.66 7.34
N GLU A 59 -1.93 4.22 7.99
CA GLU A 59 -0.70 3.84 7.33
C GLU A 59 -0.47 2.33 7.48
N ILE A 60 -0.03 1.67 6.41
CA ILE A 60 0.23 0.23 6.42
C ILE A 60 1.68 -0.01 6.04
N PHE A 61 2.43 -0.68 6.92
CA PHE A 61 3.77 -1.14 6.60
C PHE A 61 3.76 -2.63 6.29
N TYR A 62 4.49 -3.00 5.24
CA TYR A 62 4.80 -4.39 4.92
C TYR A 62 6.31 -4.60 4.97
N VAL A 63 6.78 -5.52 5.80
CA VAL A 63 8.20 -5.82 5.97
C VAL A 63 8.67 -6.76 4.86
N LEU A 64 9.55 -6.27 4.00
CA LEU A 64 10.16 -7.03 2.91
C LEU A 64 11.31 -7.93 3.40
N GLY A 65 12.08 -7.44 4.38
CA GLY A 65 13.26 -8.15 4.87
C GLY A 65 13.82 -7.54 6.14
N GLY A 66 14.71 -8.29 6.79
CA GLY A 66 15.28 -7.91 8.07
C GLY A 66 14.35 -8.09 9.25
N SER A 67 14.70 -7.46 10.35
CA SER A 67 13.94 -7.48 11.60
C SER A 67 14.13 -6.19 12.37
N GLY A 68 13.28 -5.93 13.36
CA GLY A 68 13.38 -4.73 14.16
C GLY A 68 12.24 -4.60 15.17
N LEU A 69 11.97 -3.38 15.57
CA LEU A 69 10.90 -3.04 16.48
C LEU A 69 9.96 -2.02 15.82
N THR A 70 8.67 -2.15 16.05
CA THR A 70 7.72 -1.05 15.93
C THR A 70 7.35 -0.55 17.31
N LEU A 71 7.18 0.77 17.43
CA LEU A 71 6.64 1.43 18.61
C LEU A 71 5.17 1.73 18.36
N LEU A 72 4.31 1.42 19.33
CA LEU A 72 2.93 1.86 19.41
C LEU A 72 2.74 2.53 20.77
N ASP A 73 2.62 3.85 20.79
CA ASP A 73 2.71 4.70 21.98
C ASP A 73 4.01 4.45 22.79
N ASP A 74 3.90 3.81 23.93
CA ASP A 74 5.03 3.51 24.82
C ASP A 74 5.49 2.04 24.75
N LYS A 75 4.91 1.24 23.86
CA LYS A 75 5.17 -0.20 23.74
C LYS A 75 5.93 -0.55 22.48
N GLY A 76 6.96 -1.37 22.62
CA GLY A 76 7.71 -1.92 21.49
C GLY A 76 7.25 -3.33 21.15
N TYR A 77 7.21 -3.65 19.86
CA TYR A 77 6.87 -4.98 19.37
C TYR A 77 7.86 -5.41 18.31
N GLU A 78 8.31 -6.66 18.37
CA GLU A 78 9.17 -7.21 17.33
C GLU A 78 8.44 -7.35 16.00
N ILE A 79 9.13 -6.95 14.93
CA ILE A 79 8.69 -7.07 13.54
C ILE A 79 9.75 -7.77 12.69
N ARG A 80 9.30 -8.52 11.68
CA ARG A 80 10.16 -9.30 10.79
C ARG A 80 9.57 -9.42 9.39
N ALA A 81 10.34 -9.93 8.46
CA ALA A 81 9.90 -10.16 7.09
C ALA A 81 8.54 -10.88 7.01
N GLY A 82 7.66 -10.38 6.15
CA GLY A 82 6.28 -10.83 5.98
C GLY A 82 5.26 -10.21 6.94
N ASP A 83 5.68 -9.39 7.90
CA ASP A 83 4.75 -8.68 8.78
C ASP A 83 4.05 -7.55 8.03
N CYS A 84 2.76 -7.44 8.27
CA CYS A 84 1.91 -6.31 7.93
C CYS A 84 1.49 -5.61 9.21
N ILE A 85 1.77 -4.31 9.31
CA ILE A 85 1.45 -3.47 10.46
C ILE A 85 0.47 -2.41 10.01
N VAL A 86 -0.65 -2.28 10.71
CA VAL A 86 -1.65 -1.23 10.46
C VAL A 86 -1.58 -0.20 11.57
N TYR A 87 -1.19 1.02 11.23
CA TYR A 87 -1.22 2.16 12.11
C TYR A 87 -2.53 2.92 11.87
N LYS A 88 -3.36 2.96 12.91
CA LYS A 88 -4.68 3.61 12.83
C LYS A 88 -4.55 5.11 13.06
N ASN A 89 -5.31 5.88 12.31
CA ASN A 89 -5.38 7.33 12.51
C ASN A 89 -5.95 7.70 13.89
N PHE A 90 -5.56 8.85 14.41
CA PHE A 90 -5.98 9.42 15.71
C PHE A 90 -5.78 8.52 16.92
N HIS A 91 -5.00 7.47 16.82
CA HIS A 91 -4.82 6.53 17.91
C HIS A 91 -3.40 6.55 18.46
N GLU A 92 -2.54 5.71 17.94
CA GLU A 92 -1.27 5.40 18.58
C GLU A 92 -0.12 6.11 17.86
N ALA A 93 0.73 6.78 18.63
CA ALA A 93 1.98 7.30 18.10
C ALA A 93 2.89 6.12 17.70
N HIS A 94 3.39 6.15 16.49
CA HIS A 94 4.15 5.04 15.94
C HIS A 94 5.45 5.46 15.25
N THR A 95 6.38 4.55 15.22
CA THR A 95 7.60 4.55 14.40
C THR A 95 8.18 3.14 14.36
N ILE A 96 9.23 2.94 13.56
CA ILE A 96 9.97 1.67 13.49
C ILE A 96 11.45 1.90 13.76
N ARG A 97 12.16 0.84 14.12
CA ARG A 97 13.61 0.82 14.26
C ARG A 97 14.17 -0.50 13.75
N ALA A 98 15.23 -0.43 12.96
CA ALA A 98 15.93 -1.61 12.49
C ALA A 98 16.68 -2.34 13.63
N GLY A 99 16.64 -3.66 13.59
CA GLY A 99 17.49 -4.56 14.39
C GLY A 99 18.91 -4.69 13.81
N ASP A 100 19.62 -5.71 14.26
CA ASP A 100 21.03 -5.90 13.88
C ASP A 100 21.23 -6.26 12.39
N ASP A 101 20.23 -6.82 11.74
CA ASP A 101 20.25 -7.20 10.31
C ASP A 101 19.72 -6.10 9.38
N GLY A 102 19.39 -4.91 9.94
CA GLY A 102 18.69 -3.88 9.20
C GLY A 102 17.21 -4.18 9.04
N LEU A 103 16.48 -3.29 8.33
CA LEU A 103 15.05 -3.43 8.10
C LEU A 103 14.68 -2.81 6.75
N ASP A 104 13.91 -3.53 5.95
CA ASP A 104 13.42 -3.10 4.64
C ASP A 104 11.90 -3.20 4.61
N VAL A 105 11.22 -2.08 4.45
CA VAL A 105 9.76 -2.01 4.49
C VAL A 105 9.19 -1.22 3.33
N ILE A 106 7.94 -1.52 2.97
CA ILE A 106 7.13 -0.62 2.14
C ILE A 106 6.03 -0.04 3.00
N ALA A 107 6.00 1.29 3.08
CA ALA A 107 4.95 2.08 3.70
C ALA A 107 3.89 2.44 2.65
N PHE A 108 2.64 2.16 2.93
CA PHE A 108 1.48 2.52 2.12
C PHE A 108 0.55 3.43 2.90
N GLY A 109 -0.03 4.41 2.22
CA GLY A 109 -1.06 5.28 2.78
C GLY A 109 -1.67 6.17 1.72
N PRO A 110 -2.84 6.78 1.96
CA PRO A 110 -3.39 7.77 1.05
C PRO A 110 -2.52 9.05 1.07
N ARG A 111 -2.47 9.73 -0.06
CA ARG A 111 -1.92 11.07 -0.18
C ARG A 111 -3.05 12.07 -0.01
N GLU A 112 -3.33 12.43 1.22
CA GLU A 112 -4.37 13.41 1.50
C GLU A 112 -3.88 14.83 1.20
N TYR A 113 -4.70 15.61 0.49
CA TYR A 113 -4.38 17.02 0.17
C TYR A 113 -4.24 17.88 1.42
N LEU A 114 -4.89 17.50 2.50
CA LEU A 114 -4.87 18.20 3.79
C LEU A 114 -4.23 17.35 4.88
N GLY A 115 -3.43 16.35 4.49
CA GLY A 115 -2.76 15.45 5.42
C GLY A 115 -2.16 16.20 6.59
N SER A 116 -2.53 15.80 7.78
CA SER A 116 -2.08 16.39 9.03
C SER A 116 -1.67 15.31 10.00
N GLY A 117 -0.82 15.68 10.94
CA GLY A 117 -0.44 14.79 12.00
C GLY A 117 0.28 15.50 13.12
N GLU A 118 0.65 14.75 14.13
CA GLU A 118 1.29 15.26 15.33
C GLU A 118 2.58 14.51 15.64
N LEU A 119 3.57 15.26 16.11
CA LEU A 119 4.74 14.75 16.81
C LEU A 119 4.50 14.97 18.31
N PRO A 120 3.86 14.04 19.02
CA PRO A 120 3.38 14.28 20.38
C PRO A 120 4.52 14.57 21.36
N ARG A 121 5.68 13.97 21.18
CA ARG A 121 6.87 14.19 22.00
C ARG A 121 7.52 15.56 21.73
N GLY A 122 7.54 15.97 20.46
CA GLY A 122 8.04 17.29 20.01
C GLY A 122 7.02 18.42 20.17
N ARG A 123 5.77 18.11 20.54
CA ARG A 123 4.65 19.07 20.63
C ARG A 123 4.49 19.90 19.37
N THR A 124 4.57 19.25 18.23
CA THR A 124 4.55 19.87 16.92
C THR A 124 3.50 19.19 16.07
N MET A 125 2.74 19.97 15.33
CA MET A 125 1.84 19.47 14.30
C MET A 125 2.42 19.75 12.92
N TRP A 126 2.17 18.87 11.97
CA TRP A 126 2.43 19.17 10.56
C TRP A 126 1.12 19.23 9.77
N SER A 127 1.15 19.95 8.69
CA SER A 127 0.11 20.01 7.69
C SER A 127 0.75 20.07 6.29
N ILE A 128 -0.05 20.09 5.25
CA ILE A 128 0.43 20.27 3.87
C ILE A 128 1.34 21.52 3.69
N THR A 129 1.15 22.53 4.50
CA THR A 129 1.95 23.77 4.45
C THR A 129 3.25 23.74 5.25
N GLY A 130 3.52 22.62 5.93
CA GLY A 130 4.70 22.42 6.76
C GLY A 130 4.39 22.24 8.24
N PHE A 131 5.43 22.42 9.05
CA PHE A 131 5.31 22.28 10.50
C PHE A 131 4.76 23.57 11.14
N ILE A 132 3.81 23.41 12.05
CA ILE A 132 3.21 24.51 12.82
C ILE A 132 3.89 24.55 14.18
N GLU A 133 4.84 25.47 14.33
CA GLU A 133 5.53 25.68 15.59
C GLU A 133 5.93 27.16 15.78
N VAL A 134 6.14 27.52 17.03
CA VAL A 134 6.57 28.88 17.39
C VAL A 134 8.11 29.02 17.42
N GLN A 135 8.82 27.90 17.43
CA GLN A 135 10.27 27.86 17.58
C GLN A 135 10.98 27.76 16.24
N LYS A 136 12.23 28.25 16.19
CA LYS A 136 13.06 28.16 14.97
C LYS A 136 13.71 26.78 14.85
N GLY A 137 13.97 26.36 13.62
CA GLY A 137 14.64 25.12 13.28
C GLY A 137 13.69 23.98 12.93
N HIS A 138 14.23 22.88 12.46
CA HIS A 138 13.42 21.71 12.13
C HIS A 138 12.97 20.99 13.43
N PRO A 139 11.69 20.59 13.56
CA PRO A 139 11.18 19.96 14.80
C PRO A 139 11.89 18.67 15.16
N TRP A 140 12.33 17.87 14.17
CA TRP A 140 13.05 16.63 14.42
C TRP A 140 14.41 16.82 15.09
N ASP A 141 15.07 17.96 14.87
CA ASP A 141 16.34 18.29 15.52
C ASP A 141 16.17 18.49 17.06
N ARG A 142 14.93 18.73 17.47
CA ARG A 142 14.54 18.95 18.88
C ARG A 142 13.72 17.81 19.47
N GLU A 143 13.47 16.77 18.68
CA GLU A 143 12.76 15.60 19.17
C GLU A 143 13.55 14.97 20.34
N PRO A 144 12.92 14.77 21.50
CA PRO A 144 13.59 14.11 22.61
C PRO A 144 14.07 12.72 22.21
N ARG A 145 15.26 12.35 22.67
CA ARG A 145 15.79 11.01 22.40
C ARG A 145 14.78 9.95 22.84
N LEU A 146 14.44 9.04 21.94
CA LEU A 146 13.59 7.90 22.24
C LEU A 146 14.42 6.81 22.95
N GLU A 147 14.03 6.48 24.17
CA GLU A 147 14.48 5.26 24.83
C GLU A 147 13.52 4.15 24.46
N TRP A 148 14.00 3.21 23.65
CA TRP A 148 13.16 2.12 23.17
C TRP A 148 12.85 1.17 24.32
N PRO A 149 11.56 0.86 24.54
CA PRO A 149 11.18 -0.14 25.53
C PRO A 149 11.62 -1.53 25.07
N ALA A 150 11.74 -2.45 26.02
CA ALA A 150 11.85 -3.87 25.69
C ALA A 150 10.58 -4.32 24.93
N PRO A 151 10.70 -5.25 23.98
CA PRO A 151 9.54 -5.73 23.23
C PRO A 151 8.53 -6.42 24.14
N GLU A 152 7.26 -6.20 23.88
CA GLU A 152 6.17 -6.92 24.55
C GLU A 152 6.13 -8.38 24.06
N ALA A 153 5.80 -9.30 24.96
CA ALA A 153 5.70 -10.71 24.63
C ALA A 153 4.53 -11.05 23.70
N GLU A 154 3.44 -10.30 23.79
CA GLU A 154 2.25 -10.49 22.97
C GLU A 154 2.12 -9.35 21.96
N ARG A 155 2.03 -9.69 20.69
CA ARG A 155 1.81 -8.74 19.59
C ARG A 155 0.35 -8.28 19.57
N PRO A 156 0.06 -7.00 19.32
CA PRO A 156 -1.31 -6.53 19.14
C PRO A 156 -1.90 -7.09 17.83
N ALA A 157 -3.22 -7.13 17.74
CA ALA A 157 -3.93 -7.60 16.55
C ALA A 157 -3.62 -6.80 15.26
N THR A 158 -3.05 -5.60 15.40
CA THR A 158 -2.64 -4.74 14.28
C THR A 158 -1.30 -5.17 13.63
N ILE A 159 -0.65 -6.18 14.18
CA ILE A 159 0.60 -6.77 13.65
C ILE A 159 0.35 -8.23 13.31
N VAL A 160 0.28 -8.53 12.01
CA VAL A 160 0.07 -9.89 11.51
C VAL A 160 1.22 -10.31 10.59
N ASN A 161 1.62 -11.57 10.64
CA ASN A 161 2.57 -12.12 9.68
C ASN A 161 1.82 -12.79 8.52
N VAL A 162 2.35 -12.72 7.32
CA VAL A 162 1.76 -13.34 6.13
C VAL A 162 1.56 -14.86 6.31
N GLN A 163 2.43 -15.52 7.08
CA GLN A 163 2.36 -16.95 7.35
C GLN A 163 1.22 -17.31 8.30
N ASP A 164 0.78 -16.37 9.15
CA ASP A 164 -0.26 -16.60 10.16
C ASP A 164 -1.68 -16.30 9.63
N VAL A 165 -1.79 -15.76 8.40
CA VAL A 165 -3.09 -15.46 7.78
C VAL A 165 -3.46 -16.55 6.78
N GLU A 166 -4.57 -17.23 7.02
CA GLU A 166 -5.07 -18.30 6.14
C GLU A 166 -5.41 -17.76 4.74
N PRO A 167 -4.91 -18.41 3.68
CA PRO A 167 -5.19 -17.97 2.32
C PRO A 167 -6.58 -18.40 1.85
N GLN A 168 -7.25 -17.52 1.14
CA GLN A 168 -8.36 -17.88 0.27
C GLN A 168 -7.79 -18.49 -1.01
N VAL A 169 -8.04 -19.78 -1.25
CA VAL A 169 -7.50 -20.51 -2.40
C VAL A 169 -8.54 -20.60 -3.49
N ARG A 170 -8.16 -20.25 -4.72
CA ARG A 170 -9.01 -20.39 -5.91
C ARG A 170 -8.16 -20.52 -7.18
N GLY A 171 -8.22 -21.68 -7.83
CA GLY A 171 -7.64 -21.91 -9.17
C GLY A 171 -6.15 -21.56 -9.27
N GLY A 172 -5.29 -22.09 -8.41
CA GLY A 172 -3.84 -21.82 -8.41
C GLY A 172 -3.47 -20.45 -7.83
N ARG A 173 -4.43 -19.72 -7.24
CA ARG A 173 -4.21 -18.47 -6.55
C ARG A 173 -4.48 -18.61 -5.05
N ARG A 174 -3.56 -18.12 -4.24
CA ARG A 174 -3.65 -18.00 -2.78
C ARG A 174 -3.62 -16.53 -2.40
N ARG A 175 -4.70 -16.02 -1.83
CA ARG A 175 -4.85 -14.61 -1.45
C ARG A 175 -5.05 -14.51 0.05
N ARG A 176 -4.21 -13.72 0.71
CA ARG A 176 -4.33 -13.36 2.13
C ARG A 176 -4.70 -11.88 2.25
N ASP A 177 -5.73 -11.56 3.02
CA ASP A 177 -6.09 -10.17 3.34
C ASP A 177 -5.39 -9.75 4.64
N LEU A 178 -4.16 -9.28 4.52
CA LEU A 178 -3.32 -8.94 5.67
C LEU A 178 -3.87 -7.75 6.44
N ALA A 179 -4.22 -6.68 5.74
CA ALA A 179 -4.75 -5.48 6.37
C ALA A 179 -6.11 -5.73 7.03
N GLY A 180 -6.97 -6.56 6.40
CA GLY A 180 -8.22 -7.00 7.02
C GLY A 180 -8.00 -7.79 8.29
N ALA A 181 -7.04 -8.73 8.29
CA ALA A 181 -6.65 -9.50 9.48
C ALA A 181 -6.08 -8.59 10.59
N ALA A 182 -5.34 -7.53 10.21
CA ALA A 182 -4.81 -6.53 11.13
C ALA A 182 -5.84 -5.45 11.54
N GLY A 183 -7.09 -5.55 11.10
CA GLY A 183 -8.19 -4.69 11.51
C GLY A 183 -8.26 -3.33 10.81
N SER A 184 -7.62 -3.16 9.64
CA SER A 184 -7.77 -1.98 8.81
C SER A 184 -9.20 -1.82 8.30
N ARG A 185 -9.69 -0.58 8.26
CA ARG A 185 -11.04 -0.22 7.81
C ARG A 185 -11.04 0.61 6.53
N TRP A 186 -10.04 1.45 6.34
CA TRP A 186 -10.00 2.47 5.29
C TRP A 186 -9.15 2.08 4.09
N THR A 187 -8.20 1.18 4.31
CA THR A 187 -7.30 0.70 3.27
C THR A 187 -7.21 -0.82 3.27
N GLY A 188 -6.65 -1.40 2.24
CA GLY A 188 -6.46 -2.85 2.14
C GLY A 188 -5.04 -3.19 1.73
N LEU A 189 -4.46 -4.23 2.30
CA LEU A 189 -3.24 -4.86 1.83
C LEU A 189 -3.46 -6.36 1.72
N LYS A 190 -3.25 -6.89 0.52
CA LYS A 190 -3.40 -8.31 0.22
C LYS A 190 -2.06 -8.87 -0.26
N HIS A 191 -1.71 -10.06 0.20
CA HIS A 191 -0.64 -10.87 -0.37
C HIS A 191 -1.26 -11.92 -1.29
N ILE A 192 -0.78 -11.99 -2.53
CA ILE A 192 -1.34 -12.85 -3.59
C ILE A 192 -0.21 -13.66 -4.19
N GLU A 193 -0.30 -14.97 -4.05
CA GLU A 193 0.57 -15.95 -4.73
C GLU A 193 -0.18 -16.60 -5.88
N MET A 194 0.50 -16.81 -6.97
CA MET A 194 -0.06 -17.36 -8.21
C MET A 194 0.86 -18.43 -8.77
N ASP A 195 0.32 -19.60 -9.05
CA ASP A 195 1.00 -20.63 -9.80
C ASP A 195 1.22 -20.19 -11.26
N ALA A 196 2.10 -20.84 -11.98
CA ALA A 196 2.41 -20.54 -13.37
C ALA A 196 1.14 -20.40 -14.23
N GLY A 197 1.08 -19.36 -15.04
CA GLY A 197 -0.04 -19.07 -15.95
C GLY A 197 -1.32 -18.54 -15.29
N THR A 198 -1.39 -18.51 -13.95
CA THR A 198 -2.59 -18.08 -13.21
C THR A 198 -2.77 -16.55 -13.24
N LEU A 199 -4.03 -16.10 -13.32
CA LEU A 199 -4.38 -14.68 -13.18
C LEU A 199 -4.58 -14.26 -11.73
N SER A 200 -4.16 -13.04 -11.39
CA SER A 200 -4.38 -12.44 -10.05
C SER A 200 -5.86 -12.30 -9.70
N GLY A 201 -6.70 -12.14 -10.71
CA GLY A 201 -8.14 -12.01 -10.61
C GLY A 201 -8.76 -11.80 -11.99
N PRO A 202 -10.08 -11.68 -12.09
CA PRO A 202 -10.70 -11.22 -13.33
C PRO A 202 -10.21 -9.82 -13.68
N PRO A 203 -9.94 -9.51 -14.98
CA PRO A 203 -9.61 -8.14 -15.40
C PRO A 203 -10.71 -7.16 -14.97
N HIS A 204 -10.32 -6.07 -14.33
CA HIS A 204 -11.25 -5.10 -13.76
C HIS A 204 -10.64 -3.70 -13.68
N VAL A 205 -11.52 -2.71 -13.53
CA VAL A 205 -11.16 -1.30 -13.34
C VAL A 205 -12.05 -0.68 -12.28
N HIS A 206 -11.49 0.19 -11.47
CA HIS A 206 -12.15 0.91 -10.39
C HIS A 206 -12.58 2.32 -10.81
N SER A 207 -13.73 2.76 -10.35
CA SER A 207 -14.24 4.13 -10.57
C SER A 207 -13.64 5.15 -9.58
N ALA A 208 -13.36 4.74 -8.35
CA ALA A 208 -12.90 5.61 -7.28
C ALA A 208 -11.68 5.07 -6.52
N GLN A 209 -11.54 3.76 -6.38
CA GLN A 209 -10.43 3.14 -5.67
C GLN A 209 -9.14 3.18 -6.47
N GLU A 210 -8.06 3.65 -5.88
CA GLU A 210 -6.72 3.51 -6.44
C GLU A 210 -6.03 2.28 -5.85
N GLU A 211 -5.26 1.57 -6.69
CA GLU A 211 -4.49 0.40 -6.28
C GLU A 211 -3.00 0.57 -6.61
N ILE A 212 -2.14 0.05 -5.74
CA ILE A 212 -0.70 -0.10 -5.97
C ILE A 212 -0.32 -1.56 -5.76
N PHE A 213 0.39 -2.10 -6.74
CA PHE A 213 0.90 -3.47 -6.70
C PHE A 213 2.43 -3.46 -6.65
N VAL A 214 3.00 -4.37 -5.88
CA VAL A 214 4.45 -4.62 -5.86
C VAL A 214 4.70 -6.10 -6.04
N VAL A 215 5.46 -6.46 -7.06
CA VAL A 215 5.87 -7.85 -7.30
C VAL A 215 7.00 -8.22 -6.35
N LEU A 216 6.76 -9.20 -5.49
CA LEU A 216 7.71 -9.66 -4.46
C LEU A 216 8.61 -10.78 -4.96
N GLU A 217 8.03 -11.71 -5.76
CA GLU A 217 8.73 -12.89 -6.25
C GLU A 217 8.24 -13.27 -7.65
N GLY A 218 9.11 -13.92 -8.43
CA GLY A 218 8.79 -14.36 -9.77
C GLY A 218 8.58 -13.21 -10.75
N GLY A 219 7.68 -13.40 -11.68
CA GLY A 219 7.34 -12.42 -12.71
C GLY A 219 6.29 -12.93 -13.68
N GLY A 220 6.00 -12.14 -14.68
CA GLY A 220 4.97 -12.45 -15.68
C GLY A 220 4.56 -11.22 -16.45
N THR A 221 3.26 -10.99 -16.62
CA THR A 221 2.73 -9.84 -17.34
C THR A 221 1.63 -9.12 -16.57
N LEU A 222 1.61 -7.80 -16.71
CA LEU A 222 0.45 -6.96 -16.45
C LEU A 222 -0.39 -6.92 -17.74
N GLU A 223 -1.60 -7.46 -17.70
CA GLU A 223 -2.56 -7.39 -18.78
C GLU A 223 -3.44 -6.16 -18.61
N LEU A 224 -3.42 -5.25 -19.60
CA LEU A 224 -4.19 -4.00 -19.63
C LEU A 224 -5.22 -4.10 -20.74
N THR A 225 -6.50 -4.15 -20.39
CA THR A 225 -7.59 -4.19 -21.37
C THR A 225 -8.16 -2.79 -21.55
N PRO A 226 -8.01 -2.16 -22.74
CA PRO A 226 -8.59 -0.86 -23.05
C PRO A 226 -10.12 -0.84 -22.88
N PRO A 227 -10.73 0.36 -22.76
CA PRO A 227 -12.19 0.48 -22.78
C PRO A 227 -12.76 -0.04 -24.09
N GLY A 228 -13.92 -0.63 -24.01
CA GLY A 228 -14.67 -1.17 -25.17
C GLY A 228 -14.97 -2.65 -25.05
N LEU A 229 -16.07 -3.06 -25.69
CA LEU A 229 -16.47 -4.47 -25.70
C LEU A 229 -15.58 -5.25 -26.68
N GLY A 230 -14.99 -6.34 -26.20
CA GLY A 230 -14.13 -7.19 -27.03
C GLY A 230 -12.72 -6.67 -27.26
N ALA A 231 -12.31 -5.63 -26.54
CA ALA A 231 -10.93 -5.15 -26.62
C ALA A 231 -9.95 -6.21 -26.11
N GLU A 232 -8.88 -6.45 -26.88
CA GLU A 232 -7.82 -7.39 -26.49
C GLU A 232 -6.87 -6.73 -25.49
N PRO A 233 -6.37 -7.49 -24.50
CA PRO A 233 -5.44 -6.97 -23.53
C PRO A 233 -4.05 -6.74 -24.14
N GLU A 234 -3.41 -5.65 -23.75
CA GLU A 234 -1.99 -5.41 -23.95
C GLU A 234 -1.21 -5.98 -22.77
N ALA A 235 -0.18 -6.78 -23.04
CA ALA A 235 0.65 -7.38 -22.02
C ALA A 235 1.96 -6.59 -21.84
N GLN A 236 2.25 -6.19 -20.61
CA GLN A 236 3.49 -5.52 -20.24
C GLN A 236 4.27 -6.41 -19.25
N PRO A 237 5.57 -6.66 -19.46
CA PRO A 237 6.34 -7.53 -18.59
C PRO A 237 6.50 -6.91 -17.20
N VAL A 238 6.37 -7.76 -16.18
CA VAL A 238 6.65 -7.41 -14.78
C VAL A 238 7.52 -8.49 -14.15
N ARG A 239 8.36 -8.08 -13.22
CA ARG A 239 9.31 -8.95 -12.51
C ARG A 239 9.38 -8.55 -11.04
N ARG A 240 10.06 -9.33 -10.22
CA ARG A 240 10.34 -8.95 -8.84
C ARG A 240 10.86 -7.50 -8.77
N GLY A 241 10.26 -6.69 -7.91
CA GLY A 241 10.55 -5.27 -7.77
C GLY A 241 9.75 -4.35 -8.70
N SER A 242 8.94 -4.87 -9.62
CA SER A 242 8.01 -4.03 -10.38
C SER A 242 6.95 -3.45 -9.48
N VAL A 243 6.70 -2.15 -9.61
CA VAL A 243 5.66 -1.39 -8.92
C VAL A 243 4.69 -0.84 -9.94
N VAL A 244 3.42 -1.12 -9.75
CA VAL A 244 2.35 -0.73 -10.68
C VAL A 244 1.30 0.08 -9.94
N ALA A 245 1.04 1.32 -10.36
CA ALA A 245 -0.07 2.12 -9.88
C ALA A 245 -1.25 2.04 -10.84
N ARG A 246 -2.44 1.86 -10.28
CA ARG A 246 -3.71 1.83 -11.02
C ARG A 246 -4.65 2.92 -10.50
N PRO A 247 -4.49 4.16 -11.00
CA PRO A 247 -5.42 5.24 -10.67
C PRO A 247 -6.85 4.91 -11.08
N PRO A 248 -7.85 5.42 -10.35
CA PRO A 248 -9.27 5.19 -10.68
C PRO A 248 -9.70 5.91 -11.95
N GLY A 249 -10.86 5.54 -12.48
CA GLY A 249 -11.51 6.24 -13.57
C GLY A 249 -10.82 6.18 -14.94
N THR A 250 -9.80 5.33 -15.10
CA THR A 250 -9.04 5.24 -16.36
C THR A 250 -9.77 4.49 -17.46
N GLY A 251 -10.82 3.73 -17.14
CA GLY A 251 -11.50 2.81 -18.05
C GLY A 251 -10.69 1.58 -18.45
N VAL A 252 -9.38 1.55 -18.18
CA VAL A 252 -8.48 0.46 -18.58
C VAL A 252 -8.46 -0.62 -17.49
N ALA A 253 -9.06 -1.77 -17.78
CA ALA A 253 -9.06 -2.90 -16.84
C ALA A 253 -7.67 -3.55 -16.77
N HIS A 254 -7.36 -4.11 -15.61
CA HIS A 254 -6.07 -4.75 -15.36
C HIS A 254 -6.19 -6.11 -14.71
N ALA A 255 -5.21 -6.96 -14.94
CA ALA A 255 -4.95 -8.21 -14.23
C ALA A 255 -3.46 -8.55 -14.37
N PHE A 256 -2.91 -9.31 -13.42
CA PHE A 256 -1.57 -9.88 -13.55
C PHE A 256 -1.67 -11.34 -13.95
N ARG A 257 -0.80 -11.78 -14.84
CA ARG A 257 -0.62 -13.19 -15.18
C ARG A 257 0.76 -13.64 -14.76
N ALA A 258 0.82 -14.68 -13.95
CA ALA A 258 2.08 -15.29 -13.53
C ALA A 258 2.78 -15.97 -14.72
N GLY A 259 4.09 -15.79 -14.82
CA GLY A 259 4.95 -16.48 -15.74
C GLY A 259 5.22 -17.94 -15.33
N GLU A 260 6.18 -18.58 -15.98
CA GLU A 260 6.52 -20.00 -15.76
C GLU A 260 6.97 -20.33 -14.33
N SER A 261 7.61 -19.37 -13.63
CA SER A 261 8.05 -19.53 -12.24
C SER A 261 7.00 -19.19 -11.20
N GLY A 262 5.76 -18.85 -11.63
CA GLY A 262 4.78 -18.27 -10.72
C GLY A 262 5.05 -16.79 -10.41
N MET A 263 4.22 -16.20 -9.55
CA MET A 263 4.37 -14.82 -9.12
C MET A 263 3.78 -14.62 -7.72
N ALA A 264 4.46 -13.89 -6.87
CA ALA A 264 3.90 -13.35 -5.63
C ALA A 264 3.92 -11.82 -5.66
N LEU A 265 2.83 -11.19 -5.23
CA LEU A 265 2.71 -9.74 -5.15
C LEU A 265 1.93 -9.30 -3.92
N ILE A 266 2.15 -8.08 -3.48
CA ILE A 266 1.25 -7.36 -2.58
C ILE A 266 0.43 -6.37 -3.38
N ALA A 267 -0.85 -6.24 -3.01
CA ALA A 267 -1.80 -5.29 -3.58
C ALA A 267 -2.36 -4.42 -2.45
N TRP A 268 -2.03 -3.14 -2.47
CA TRP A 268 -2.65 -2.14 -1.62
C TRP A 268 -3.77 -1.44 -2.39
N GLY A 269 -4.83 -1.04 -1.69
CA GLY A 269 -5.91 -0.26 -2.29
C GLY A 269 -6.63 0.59 -1.25
N SER A 270 -7.04 1.80 -1.63
CA SER A 270 -7.98 2.58 -0.85
C SER A 270 -9.34 1.87 -0.85
N ARG A 271 -10.03 1.86 0.30
CA ARG A 271 -11.38 1.28 0.39
C ARG A 271 -12.41 2.38 0.26
N GLU A 272 -12.72 2.76 -0.97
CA GLU A 272 -13.71 3.79 -1.27
C GLU A 272 -15.14 3.21 -1.22
N PRO A 273 -16.01 3.63 -0.29
CA PRO A 273 -17.34 3.05 -0.16
C PRO A 273 -18.24 3.22 -1.39
N ASN A 274 -17.98 4.26 -2.18
CA ASN A 274 -18.70 4.58 -3.41
C ASN A 274 -18.04 4.04 -4.69
N ASP A 275 -17.03 3.16 -4.55
CA ASP A 275 -16.35 2.57 -5.69
C ASP A 275 -17.24 1.60 -6.45
N ILE A 276 -17.16 1.68 -7.78
CA ILE A 276 -17.75 0.73 -8.71
C ILE A 276 -16.62 0.05 -9.46
N CYS A 277 -16.53 -1.26 -9.28
CA CYS A 277 -15.57 -2.09 -10.00
C CYS A 277 -16.23 -2.67 -11.25
N TRP A 278 -15.71 -2.34 -12.45
CA TRP A 278 -16.19 -2.84 -13.72
C TRP A 278 -15.33 -4.01 -14.22
N TYR A 279 -15.98 -5.10 -14.68
CA TYR A 279 -15.39 -6.31 -15.21
C TYR A 279 -15.76 -6.45 -16.69
N PRO A 280 -14.99 -5.92 -17.64
CA PRO A 280 -15.40 -5.82 -19.05
C PRO A 280 -15.64 -7.18 -19.70
N ARG A 281 -14.80 -8.18 -19.37
CA ARG A 281 -14.92 -9.53 -19.97
C ARG A 281 -16.21 -10.26 -19.58
N SER A 282 -16.71 -10.06 -18.37
CA SER A 282 -17.94 -10.70 -17.87
C SER A 282 -19.16 -9.79 -17.84
N ARG A 283 -19.02 -8.53 -18.29
CA ARG A 283 -20.08 -7.49 -18.29
C ARG A 283 -20.81 -7.41 -16.98
N LYS A 284 -20.05 -7.30 -15.89
CA LYS A 284 -20.60 -7.16 -14.54
C LYS A 284 -19.97 -5.99 -13.83
N ILE A 285 -20.70 -5.45 -12.88
CA ILE A 285 -20.21 -4.46 -11.94
C ILE A 285 -20.33 -4.99 -10.51
N TYR A 286 -19.46 -4.48 -9.65
CA TYR A 286 -19.52 -4.70 -8.22
C TYR A 286 -19.61 -3.33 -7.54
N TRP A 287 -20.68 -3.10 -6.81
CA TRP A 287 -20.87 -1.93 -5.95
C TRP A 287 -20.27 -2.23 -4.58
N THR A 288 -19.10 -1.68 -4.31
CA THR A 288 -18.30 -2.00 -3.13
C THR A 288 -19.04 -1.70 -1.83
N GLY A 289 -19.68 -0.52 -1.73
CA GLY A 289 -20.32 -0.07 -0.49
C GLY A 289 -21.53 -0.86 -0.04
N VAL A 290 -22.15 -1.63 -0.94
CA VAL A 290 -23.34 -2.46 -0.65
C VAL A 290 -23.13 -3.95 -0.89
N ASP A 291 -21.89 -4.34 -1.24
CA ASP A 291 -21.48 -5.73 -1.50
C ASP A 291 -22.37 -6.45 -2.53
N VAL A 292 -22.75 -5.77 -3.60
CA VAL A 292 -23.63 -6.31 -4.65
C VAL A 292 -22.88 -6.43 -5.96
N VAL A 293 -22.92 -7.63 -6.56
CA VAL A 293 -22.44 -7.90 -7.92
C VAL A 293 -23.64 -8.05 -8.85
N GLY A 294 -23.68 -7.26 -9.92
CA GLY A 294 -24.74 -7.31 -10.93
C GLY A 294 -24.21 -7.41 -12.37
N ARG A 295 -25.03 -7.83 -13.28
CA ARG A 295 -24.79 -7.66 -14.73
C ARG A 295 -25.45 -6.38 -15.17
N ILE A 296 -24.78 -5.67 -16.07
CA ILE A 296 -25.34 -4.49 -16.72
C ILE A 296 -25.31 -4.66 -18.24
N GLU A 297 -26.24 -4.00 -18.90
CA GLU A 297 -26.20 -3.74 -20.32
C GLU A 297 -25.62 -2.35 -20.53
N GLN A 298 -24.62 -2.24 -21.40
CA GLN A 298 -24.06 -0.95 -21.77
C GLN A 298 -24.89 -0.40 -22.93
N LEU A 299 -25.51 0.74 -22.69
CA LEU A 299 -26.31 1.46 -23.69
C LEU A 299 -25.46 2.57 -24.32
N ASP A 300 -25.89 3.05 -25.48
CA ASP A 300 -25.40 4.32 -26.02
C ASP A 300 -25.89 5.47 -25.13
N TYR A 301 -25.15 6.59 -25.12
CA TYR A 301 -25.53 7.76 -24.32
C TYR A 301 -26.91 8.31 -24.70
N TRP A 302 -27.30 8.16 -25.97
CA TRP A 302 -28.57 8.66 -26.52
C TRP A 302 -29.64 7.56 -26.62
N ASP A 303 -29.40 6.36 -26.11
CA ASP A 303 -30.35 5.26 -26.16
C ASP A 303 -31.67 5.63 -25.45
N GLY A 304 -32.76 5.71 -26.22
CA GLY A 304 -34.07 6.17 -25.75
C GLY A 304 -34.24 7.69 -25.69
N GLU A 305 -33.23 8.47 -26.07
CA GLU A 305 -33.28 9.94 -26.16
C GLU A 305 -33.28 10.36 -27.63
N GLU A 306 -34.46 10.54 -28.23
CA GLU A 306 -34.58 11.05 -29.61
C GLU A 306 -34.36 12.57 -29.60
N LEU A 307 -33.41 13.02 -30.45
CA LEU A 307 -33.27 14.44 -30.73
C LEU A 307 -34.44 14.85 -31.67
N GLU A 308 -35.36 15.68 -31.19
CA GLU A 308 -36.40 16.30 -32.00
C GLU A 308 -35.79 17.32 -33.00
#